data_1732cdda8fa9a9fc6c5d1b1c654e0dea
#
_entry.id   1732cdda8fa9a9fc6c5d1b1c654e0dea
#
_cell.length_a   1.000
_cell.length_b   1.000
_cell.length_c   1.000
_cell.angle_alpha   90.00
_cell.angle_beta   90.00
_cell.angle_gamma   90.00
#
_symmetry.space_group_name_H-M   'P 1'
#
loop_
_entity.id
_entity.type
_entity.pdbx_description
1 polymer ?
#
loop_
_entity_poly.entity_id
_entity_poly.type
_entity_poly.pdbx_seq_one_letter_code
_entity_poly.pdbx_strand_id
1 'polypeptide(L)'
;MTRAFVGIQIPDQITALLQPVQDRLPMGRIVPPENLHLTLCFLGDVGDPALEAVHEGLSGLHPSAVDVTLSGLDWIGGAYPRAIVAGVVPNSGLSALHRAVLGACRAAGVTVERRRFVPHVTLARLGKARASAALNDVVLRHKLTPFGAFRAMGCTLYQSDLRPDGAVYTPLASYPLRSEGR
;
A
#
# COMPACT_ATOMS: atom_id res chain seq x y z
N MET A 1 16.73 -14.52 4.92
CA MET A 1 15.96 -13.79 3.88
C MET A 1 14.80 -13.09 4.54
N THR A 2 14.60 -11.82 4.26
CA THR A 2 13.58 -10.96 4.86
C THR A 2 12.54 -10.61 3.80
N ARG A 3 11.27 -10.90 4.08
CA ARG A 3 10.17 -10.45 3.23
C ARG A 3 9.93 -8.96 3.47
N ALA A 4 10.04 -8.15 2.43
CA ALA A 4 10.02 -6.69 2.58
C ALA A 4 9.20 -5.98 1.49
N PHE A 5 8.81 -4.74 1.80
CA PHE A 5 8.16 -3.82 0.87
C PHE A 5 8.40 -2.37 1.28
N VAL A 6 8.24 -1.45 0.34
CA VAL A 6 8.24 -0.01 0.59
C VAL A 6 6.81 0.52 0.46
N GLY A 7 6.35 1.29 1.43
CA GLY A 7 4.99 1.83 1.44
C GLY A 7 4.86 3.17 2.15
N ILE A 8 3.72 3.79 1.97
CA ILE A 8 3.29 4.99 2.70
C ILE A 8 2.25 4.55 3.73
N GLN A 9 2.47 4.85 5.00
CA GLN A 9 1.51 4.57 6.07
C GLN A 9 0.28 5.49 5.92
N ILE A 10 -0.89 4.93 6.17
CA ILE A 10 -2.14 5.70 6.17
C ILE A 10 -2.29 6.36 7.54
N PRO A 11 -2.45 7.70 7.61
CA PRO A 11 -2.58 8.40 8.88
C PRO A 11 -3.93 8.09 9.57
N ASP A 12 -3.94 8.19 10.89
CA ASP A 12 -5.09 7.82 11.74
C ASP A 12 -6.39 8.53 11.33
N GLN A 13 -6.32 9.79 10.92
CA GLN A 13 -7.48 10.55 10.44
C GLN A 13 -8.13 9.91 9.20
N ILE A 14 -7.37 9.29 8.31
CA ILE A 14 -7.89 8.57 7.13
C ILE A 14 -8.33 7.18 7.53
N THR A 15 -7.57 6.51 8.38
CA THR A 15 -7.92 5.20 8.94
C THR A 15 -9.30 5.22 9.60
N ALA A 16 -9.60 6.26 10.40
CA ALA A 16 -10.91 6.47 11.02
C ALA A 16 -12.07 6.58 10.02
N LEU A 17 -11.81 7.11 8.81
CA LEU A 17 -12.82 7.18 7.73
C LEU A 17 -13.01 5.84 7.02
N LEU A 18 -12.01 4.96 7.03
CA LEU A 18 -12.08 3.62 6.41
C LEU A 18 -12.73 2.59 7.33
N GLN A 19 -12.62 2.75 8.65
CA GLN A 19 -13.15 1.81 9.66
C GLN A 19 -14.63 1.47 9.45
N PRO A 20 -15.57 2.45 9.28
CA PRO A 20 -16.99 2.14 9.09
C PRO A 20 -17.28 1.30 7.84
N VAL A 21 -16.39 1.35 6.84
CA VAL A 21 -16.50 0.53 5.64
C VAL A 21 -15.98 -0.88 5.92
N GLN A 22 -14.86 -1.00 6.62
CA GLN A 22 -14.31 -2.29 7.05
C GLN A 22 -15.32 -3.07 7.89
N ASP A 23 -16.01 -2.41 8.82
CA ASP A 23 -17.03 -3.01 9.70
C ASP A 23 -18.25 -3.58 8.94
N ARG A 24 -18.50 -3.10 7.72
CA ARG A 24 -19.60 -3.53 6.86
C ARG A 24 -19.20 -4.55 5.81
N LEU A 25 -17.92 -4.94 5.74
CA LEU A 25 -17.49 -5.93 4.77
C LEU A 25 -18.08 -7.31 5.13
N PRO A 26 -18.77 -7.98 4.18
CA PRO A 26 -19.47 -9.21 4.47
C PRO A 26 -18.55 -10.42 4.60
N MET A 27 -17.29 -10.27 4.25
CA MET A 27 -16.31 -11.36 4.22
C MET A 27 -14.87 -10.82 4.20
N GLY A 28 -13.95 -11.68 4.53
CA GLY A 28 -12.52 -11.40 4.49
C GLY A 28 -11.92 -11.14 5.87
N ARG A 29 -10.60 -11.20 5.92
CA ARG A 29 -9.83 -10.84 7.11
C ARG A 29 -9.49 -9.35 7.01
N ILE A 30 -10.03 -8.58 7.92
CA ILE A 30 -9.80 -7.13 7.99
C ILE A 30 -8.31 -6.86 8.22
N VAL A 31 -7.79 -5.88 7.52
CA VAL A 31 -6.44 -5.34 7.75
C VAL A 31 -6.53 -4.39 8.94
N PRO A 32 -5.80 -4.63 10.04
CA PRO A 32 -5.85 -3.75 11.20
C PRO A 32 -5.30 -2.35 10.88
N PRO A 33 -5.73 -1.32 11.63
CA PRO A 33 -5.40 0.08 11.37
C PRO A 33 -3.90 0.34 11.19
N GLU A 34 -3.07 -0.22 12.03
CA GLU A 34 -1.60 -0.08 12.03
C GLU A 34 -0.94 -0.67 10.78
N ASN A 35 -1.64 -1.57 10.09
CA ASN A 35 -1.17 -2.23 8.86
C ASN A 35 -1.72 -1.58 7.58
N LEU A 36 -2.56 -0.55 7.68
CA LEU A 36 -3.07 0.15 6.50
C LEU A 36 -1.95 0.97 5.84
N HIS A 37 -1.65 0.66 4.59
CA HIS A 37 -0.58 1.31 3.84
C HIS A 37 -0.88 1.34 2.34
N LEU A 38 -0.27 2.29 1.65
CA LEU A 38 -0.18 2.32 0.20
C LEU A 38 1.18 1.73 -0.21
N THR A 39 1.17 0.56 -0.83
CA THR A 39 2.43 -0.07 -1.30
C THR A 39 3.00 0.67 -2.50
N LEU A 40 4.26 1.06 -2.42
CA LEU A 40 5.03 1.62 -3.53
C LEU A 40 5.82 0.55 -4.29
N CYS A 41 6.47 -0.37 -3.57
CA CYS A 41 7.25 -1.43 -4.17
C CYS A 41 7.26 -2.68 -3.28
N PHE A 42 6.95 -3.82 -3.84
CA PHE A 42 7.05 -5.10 -3.16
C PHE A 42 8.37 -5.77 -3.52
N LEU A 43 9.23 -6.05 -2.53
CA LEU A 43 10.54 -6.63 -2.75
C LEU A 43 10.50 -8.17 -2.75
N GLY A 44 9.50 -8.77 -2.06
CA GLY A 44 9.48 -10.21 -1.81
C GLY A 44 10.51 -10.61 -0.75
N ASP A 45 10.99 -11.84 -0.84
CA ASP A 45 11.99 -12.38 0.07
C ASP A 45 13.39 -12.01 -0.43
N VAL A 46 14.09 -11.11 0.29
CA VAL A 46 15.41 -10.57 -0.07
C VAL A 46 16.46 -10.94 0.98
N GLY A 47 17.70 -11.13 0.55
CA GLY A 47 18.84 -11.32 1.46
C GLY A 47 19.32 -9.99 2.05
N ASP A 48 20.06 -10.06 3.16
CA ASP A 48 20.51 -8.88 3.89
C ASP A 48 21.36 -7.92 3.03
N PRO A 49 22.31 -8.37 2.17
CA PRO A 49 23.04 -7.46 1.30
C PRO A 49 22.16 -6.67 0.33
N ALA A 50 21.12 -7.31 -0.22
CA ALA A 50 20.18 -6.63 -1.12
C ALA A 50 19.28 -5.67 -0.35
N LEU A 51 18.89 -6.00 0.88
CA LEU A 51 18.10 -5.14 1.75
C LEU A 51 18.88 -3.88 2.15
N GLU A 52 20.17 -4.03 2.48
CA GLU A 52 21.09 -2.91 2.75
C GLU A 52 21.25 -2.02 1.51
N ALA A 53 21.49 -2.59 0.33
CA ALA A 53 21.61 -1.83 -0.91
C ALA A 53 20.29 -1.08 -1.25
N VAL A 54 19.12 -1.67 -0.96
CA VAL A 54 17.82 -0.98 -1.08
C VAL A 54 17.76 0.19 -0.10
N HIS A 55 18.17 -0.01 1.16
CA HIS A 55 18.19 1.04 2.16
C HIS A 55 19.08 2.23 1.73
N GLU A 56 20.29 1.97 1.26
CA GLU A 56 21.22 2.99 0.75
C GLU A 56 20.61 3.74 -0.44
N GLY A 57 20.06 2.99 -1.41
CA GLY A 57 19.41 3.57 -2.59
C GLY A 57 18.23 4.47 -2.25
N LEU A 58 17.38 4.05 -1.30
CA LEU A 58 16.25 4.85 -0.82
C LEU A 58 16.69 6.07 -0.01
N SER A 59 17.74 5.95 0.79
CA SER A 59 18.30 7.07 1.58
C SER A 59 18.87 8.18 0.69
N GLY A 60 19.37 7.83 -0.49
CA GLY A 60 19.83 8.79 -1.50
C GLY A 60 18.72 9.47 -2.31
N LEU A 61 17.48 9.04 -2.17
CA LEU A 61 16.35 9.68 -2.86
C LEU A 61 15.90 10.94 -2.10
N HIS A 62 15.52 11.95 -2.87
CA HIS A 62 15.01 13.20 -2.34
C HIS A 62 13.71 13.64 -3.05
N PRO A 63 12.69 12.79 -3.16
CA PRO A 63 11.46 13.14 -3.83
C PRO A 63 10.64 14.16 -3.02
N SER A 64 9.80 14.91 -3.70
CA SER A 64 8.85 15.83 -3.05
C SER A 64 7.75 15.08 -2.32
N ALA A 65 7.19 15.69 -1.29
CA ALA A 65 5.96 15.25 -0.63
C ALA A 65 4.83 15.14 -1.64
N VAL A 66 3.97 14.12 -1.48
CA VAL A 66 2.93 13.79 -2.45
C VAL A 66 1.55 13.83 -1.83
N ASP A 67 0.57 14.33 -2.56
CA ASP A 67 -0.82 14.27 -2.15
C ASP A 67 -1.39 12.88 -2.46
N VAL A 68 -2.07 12.30 -1.47
CA VAL A 68 -2.72 10.99 -1.56
C VAL A 68 -4.20 11.18 -1.29
N THR A 69 -5.03 10.94 -2.29
CA THR A 69 -6.49 11.02 -2.19
C THR A 69 -7.07 9.64 -2.35
N LEU A 70 -7.83 9.18 -1.35
CA LEU A 70 -8.52 7.89 -1.36
C LEU A 70 -9.96 8.07 -1.85
N SER A 71 -10.35 7.25 -2.82
CA SER A 71 -11.71 7.28 -3.37
C SER A 71 -12.09 5.95 -3.99
N GLY A 72 -13.29 5.51 -3.70
CA GLY A 72 -13.87 4.31 -4.26
C GLY A 72 -13.41 3.02 -3.60
N LEU A 73 -14.34 2.07 -3.53
CA LEU A 73 -14.08 0.70 -3.11
C LEU A 73 -14.01 -0.20 -4.35
N ASP A 74 -13.08 -1.15 -4.34
CA ASP A 74 -12.93 -2.14 -5.40
C ASP A 74 -12.34 -3.43 -4.82
N TRP A 75 -12.17 -4.46 -5.64
CA TRP A 75 -11.42 -5.65 -5.29
C TRP A 75 -10.33 -5.98 -6.31
N ILE A 76 -9.33 -6.71 -5.86
CA ILE A 76 -8.25 -7.23 -6.70
C ILE A 76 -8.40 -8.75 -6.83
N GLY A 77 -8.20 -9.29 -8.04
CA GLY A 77 -8.23 -10.74 -8.30
C GLY A 77 -9.30 -11.20 -9.29
N GLY A 78 -9.99 -10.25 -9.97
CA GLY A 78 -10.97 -10.57 -11.01
C GLY A 78 -12.16 -11.37 -10.45
N ALA A 79 -12.54 -12.47 -11.12
CA ALA A 79 -13.65 -13.32 -10.70
C ALA A 79 -13.45 -14.02 -9.34
N TYR A 80 -12.22 -14.08 -8.86
CA TYR A 80 -11.84 -14.62 -7.55
C TYR A 80 -11.11 -13.53 -6.76
N PRO A 81 -11.86 -12.66 -6.07
CA PRO A 81 -11.27 -11.56 -5.32
C PRO A 81 -10.28 -12.04 -4.27
N ARG A 82 -9.12 -11.40 -4.20
CA ARG A 82 -8.07 -11.70 -3.21
C ARG A 82 -7.98 -10.64 -2.12
N ALA A 83 -8.40 -9.43 -2.43
CA ALA A 83 -8.41 -8.32 -1.50
C ALA A 83 -9.50 -7.32 -1.85
N ILE A 84 -10.09 -6.70 -0.83
CA ILE A 84 -10.94 -5.52 -0.94
C ILE A 84 -10.05 -4.31 -0.67
N VAL A 85 -10.14 -3.30 -1.51
CA VAL A 85 -9.23 -2.16 -1.51
C VAL A 85 -9.98 -0.84 -1.59
N ALA A 86 -9.47 0.18 -0.93
CA ALA A 86 -9.79 1.56 -1.24
C ALA A 86 -8.86 2.04 -2.36
N GLY A 87 -9.41 2.59 -3.42
CA GLY A 87 -8.65 3.15 -4.53
C GLY A 87 -7.93 4.43 -4.11
N VAL A 88 -6.79 4.68 -4.72
CA VAL A 88 -6.07 5.95 -4.60
C VAL A 88 -6.08 6.64 -5.95
N VAL A 89 -6.47 7.91 -5.98
CA VAL A 89 -6.54 8.72 -7.20
C VAL A 89 -5.13 8.90 -7.76
N PRO A 90 -4.84 8.41 -8.98
CA PRO A 90 -3.52 8.57 -9.58
C PRO A 90 -3.18 10.05 -9.80
N ASN A 91 -1.94 10.42 -9.48
CA ASN A 91 -1.40 11.74 -9.82
C ASN A 91 0.07 11.62 -10.22
N SER A 92 0.62 12.69 -10.80
CA SER A 92 1.99 12.73 -11.33
C SER A 92 3.03 12.59 -10.21
N GLY A 93 2.82 13.21 -9.04
CA GLY A 93 3.72 13.14 -7.89
C GLY A 93 3.84 11.73 -7.35
N LEU A 94 2.70 11.06 -7.10
CA LEU A 94 2.68 9.67 -6.64
C LEU A 94 3.32 8.71 -7.67
N SER A 95 3.07 8.95 -8.95
CA SER A 95 3.67 8.17 -10.04
C SER A 95 5.19 8.39 -10.12
N ALA A 96 5.67 9.59 -9.88
CA ALA A 96 7.10 9.91 -9.83
C ALA A 96 7.78 9.25 -8.62
N LEU A 97 7.16 9.35 -7.44
CA LEU A 97 7.65 8.68 -6.22
C LEU A 97 7.74 7.16 -6.43
N HIS A 98 6.68 6.54 -6.95
CA HIS A 98 6.70 5.11 -7.26
C HIS A 98 7.86 4.73 -8.19
N ARG A 99 8.08 5.50 -9.29
CA ARG A 99 9.19 5.23 -10.22
C ARG A 99 10.56 5.37 -9.57
N ALA A 100 10.74 6.38 -8.71
CA ALA A 100 12.00 6.61 -8.00
C ALA A 100 12.31 5.43 -7.05
N VAL A 101 11.33 5.03 -6.22
CA VAL A 101 11.44 3.87 -5.32
C VAL A 101 11.72 2.59 -6.10
N LEU A 102 10.98 2.34 -7.18
CA LEU A 102 11.15 1.18 -8.04
C LEU A 102 12.55 1.15 -8.68
N GLY A 103 13.05 2.31 -9.10
CA GLY A 103 14.40 2.48 -9.64
C GLY A 103 15.49 2.11 -8.63
N ALA A 104 15.39 2.60 -7.40
CA ALA A 104 16.32 2.29 -6.32
C ALA A 104 16.31 0.79 -5.99
N CYS A 105 15.13 0.16 -5.88
CA CYS A 105 15.03 -1.28 -5.61
C CYS A 105 15.68 -2.13 -6.73
N ARG A 106 15.47 -1.73 -8.00
CA ARG A 106 16.08 -2.42 -9.14
C ARG A 106 17.61 -2.23 -9.19
N ALA A 107 18.09 -1.02 -8.91
CA ALA A 107 19.52 -0.73 -8.85
C ALA A 107 20.23 -1.56 -7.75
N ALA A 108 19.53 -1.85 -6.65
CA ALA A 108 19.98 -2.75 -5.59
C ALA A 108 19.92 -4.25 -5.97
N GLY A 109 19.60 -4.59 -7.22
CA GLY A 109 19.54 -5.97 -7.71
C GLY A 109 18.28 -6.74 -7.36
N VAL A 110 17.25 -6.06 -6.79
CA VAL A 110 15.98 -6.72 -6.46
C VAL A 110 15.15 -6.95 -7.72
N THR A 111 14.71 -8.19 -7.93
CA THR A 111 13.79 -8.54 -9.01
C THR A 111 12.38 -8.08 -8.63
N VAL A 112 11.94 -6.97 -9.19
CA VAL A 112 10.60 -6.42 -8.93
C VAL A 112 9.67 -6.76 -10.09
N GLU A 113 8.46 -7.23 -9.77
CA GLU A 113 7.44 -7.56 -10.76
C GLU A 113 7.13 -6.36 -11.69
N ARG A 114 7.04 -6.65 -12.99
CA ARG A 114 6.64 -5.66 -14.01
C ARG A 114 5.12 -5.62 -14.09
N ARG A 115 4.50 -4.88 -13.21
CA ARG A 115 3.04 -4.63 -13.24
C ARG A 115 2.74 -3.14 -13.40
N ARG A 116 1.60 -2.85 -14.01
CA ARG A 116 1.07 -1.48 -14.00
C ARG A 116 0.85 -1.07 -12.53
N PHE A 117 1.33 0.09 -12.15
CA PHE A 117 1.05 0.66 -10.84
C PHE A 117 -0.39 1.10 -10.76
N VAL A 118 -1.15 0.46 -9.90
CA VAL A 118 -2.54 0.79 -9.55
C VAL A 118 -2.54 1.06 -8.05
N PRO A 119 -2.42 2.34 -7.63
CA PRO A 119 -2.29 2.68 -6.22
C PRO A 119 -3.59 2.38 -5.47
N HIS A 120 -3.46 1.70 -4.32
CA HIS A 120 -4.59 1.31 -3.48
C HIS A 120 -4.17 1.03 -2.04
N VAL A 121 -5.13 1.03 -1.13
CA VAL A 121 -4.98 0.60 0.26
C VAL A 121 -5.82 -0.65 0.49
N THR A 122 -5.20 -1.73 0.94
CA THR A 122 -5.89 -2.99 1.22
C THR A 122 -6.66 -2.88 2.54
N LEU A 123 -7.97 -3.07 2.49
CA LEU A 123 -8.87 -3.02 3.65
C LEU A 123 -9.16 -4.41 4.24
N ALA A 124 -9.26 -5.42 3.37
CA ALA A 124 -9.44 -6.81 3.78
C ALA A 124 -8.80 -7.76 2.80
N ARG A 125 -8.30 -8.89 3.30
CA ARG A 125 -7.78 -9.99 2.49
C ARG A 125 -8.83 -11.10 2.40
N LEU A 126 -9.04 -11.58 1.19
CA LEU A 126 -10.02 -12.61 0.88
C LEU A 126 -9.33 -13.97 0.66
N GLY A 127 -10.00 -15.03 1.07
CA GLY A 127 -9.63 -16.39 0.71
C GLY A 127 -9.98 -16.72 -0.76
N LYS A 128 -9.82 -18.00 -1.12
CA LYS A 128 -10.17 -18.48 -2.46
C LYS A 128 -11.70 -18.67 -2.60
N ALA A 129 -12.46 -17.58 -2.58
CA ALA A 129 -13.90 -17.60 -2.78
C ALA A 129 -14.29 -16.73 -3.97
N ARG A 130 -15.43 -17.04 -4.61
CA ARG A 130 -16.04 -16.16 -5.61
C ARG A 130 -16.62 -14.91 -4.93
N ALA A 131 -16.70 -13.82 -5.68
CA ALA A 131 -17.40 -12.64 -5.22
C ALA A 131 -18.87 -13.01 -4.90
N SER A 132 -19.30 -12.71 -3.68
CA SER A 132 -20.71 -12.87 -3.29
C SER A 132 -21.54 -11.68 -3.73
N ALA A 133 -22.87 -11.86 -3.86
CA ALA A 133 -23.77 -10.74 -4.15
C ALA A 133 -23.63 -9.63 -3.08
N ALA A 134 -23.52 -9.99 -1.81
CA ALA A 134 -23.32 -9.04 -0.72
C ALA A 134 -22.01 -8.24 -0.86
N LEU A 135 -20.93 -8.85 -1.33
CA LEU A 135 -19.68 -8.14 -1.61
C LEU A 135 -19.84 -7.17 -2.77
N ASN A 136 -20.51 -7.61 -3.87
CA ASN A 136 -20.81 -6.76 -5.01
C ASN A 136 -21.61 -5.53 -4.59
N ASP A 137 -22.64 -5.70 -3.76
CA ASP A 137 -23.50 -4.61 -3.29
C ASP A 137 -22.71 -3.58 -2.46
N VAL A 138 -21.83 -4.03 -1.57
CA VAL A 138 -20.98 -3.14 -0.77
C VAL A 138 -20.02 -2.36 -1.66
N VAL A 139 -19.33 -3.03 -2.59
CA VAL A 139 -18.40 -2.37 -3.51
C VAL A 139 -19.11 -1.37 -4.42
N LEU A 140 -20.26 -1.73 -4.99
CA LEU A 140 -21.04 -0.82 -5.84
C LEU A 140 -21.54 0.40 -5.07
N ARG A 141 -22.01 0.22 -3.84
CA ARG A 141 -22.46 1.32 -2.98
C ARG A 141 -21.36 2.33 -2.67
N HIS A 142 -20.12 1.86 -2.53
CA HIS A 142 -18.96 2.68 -2.21
C HIS A 142 -18.05 2.95 -3.40
N LYS A 143 -18.48 2.69 -4.63
CA LYS A 143 -17.66 2.80 -5.84
C LYS A 143 -17.05 4.18 -6.08
N LEU A 144 -17.72 5.23 -5.62
CA LEU A 144 -17.30 6.62 -5.76
C LEU A 144 -17.20 7.35 -4.41
N THR A 145 -17.26 6.63 -3.30
CA THR A 145 -17.21 7.25 -1.96
C THR A 145 -15.82 7.87 -1.73
N PRO A 146 -15.73 9.16 -1.42
CA PRO A 146 -14.48 9.78 -1.00
C PRO A 146 -14.11 9.31 0.41
N PHE A 147 -12.87 8.87 0.62
CA PHE A 147 -12.33 8.44 1.92
C PHE A 147 -11.31 9.44 2.49
N GLY A 148 -11.21 10.63 1.89
CA GLY A 148 -10.32 11.68 2.36
C GLY A 148 -9.02 11.77 1.58
N ALA A 149 -8.22 12.76 1.98
CA ALA A 149 -6.91 13.04 1.39
C ALA A 149 -5.92 13.44 2.47
N PHE A 150 -4.64 13.18 2.22
CA PHE A 150 -3.54 13.62 3.08
C PHE A 150 -2.28 13.88 2.24
N ARG A 151 -1.35 14.63 2.79
CA ARG A 151 -0.03 14.83 2.20
C ARG A 151 0.95 13.84 2.84
N ALA A 152 1.50 12.94 2.05
CA ALA A 152 2.51 11.99 2.49
C ALA A 152 3.86 12.71 2.58
N MET A 153 4.45 12.69 3.77
CA MET A 153 5.73 13.33 4.10
C MET A 153 6.87 12.32 4.18
N GLY A 154 6.60 11.04 3.91
CA GLY A 154 7.61 9.99 3.96
C GLY A 154 7.11 8.68 3.37
N CYS A 155 8.04 7.79 3.09
CA CYS A 155 7.77 6.38 2.86
C CYS A 155 8.67 5.53 3.76
N THR A 156 8.28 4.27 3.97
CA THR A 156 8.95 3.39 4.93
C THR A 156 9.23 2.05 4.28
N LEU A 157 10.42 1.52 4.54
CA LEU A 157 10.79 0.14 4.25
C LEU A 157 10.31 -0.72 5.42
N TYR A 158 9.48 -1.70 5.13
CA TYR A 158 8.90 -2.62 6.11
C TYR A 158 9.40 -4.05 5.90
N GLN A 159 9.65 -4.73 7.00
CA GLN A 159 9.64 -6.19 7.05
C GLN A 159 8.19 -6.67 7.20
N SER A 160 7.88 -7.80 6.56
CA SER A 160 6.55 -8.42 6.59
C SER A 160 6.64 -9.84 7.12
N ASP A 161 6.23 -10.08 8.35
CA ASP A 161 6.15 -11.41 8.95
C ASP A 161 4.74 -11.96 8.77
N LEU A 162 4.64 -13.03 7.98
CA LEU A 162 3.37 -13.70 7.74
C LEU A 162 3.06 -14.64 8.90
N ARG A 163 1.97 -14.36 9.61
CA ARG A 163 1.47 -15.18 10.72
C ARG A 163 0.09 -15.77 10.39
N PRO A 164 -0.35 -16.82 11.07
CA PRO A 164 -1.68 -17.42 10.84
C PRO A 164 -2.83 -16.43 11.04
N ASP A 165 -2.68 -15.51 11.98
CA ASP A 165 -3.63 -14.45 12.34
C ASP A 165 -3.49 -13.17 11.51
N GLY A 166 -2.45 -13.03 10.71
CA GLY A 166 -2.23 -11.88 9.83
C GLY A 166 -0.77 -11.61 9.55
N ALA A 167 -0.50 -10.62 8.70
CA ALA A 167 0.84 -10.11 8.54
C ALA A 167 1.13 -9.08 9.64
N VAL A 168 2.34 -9.15 10.20
CA VAL A 168 2.87 -8.12 11.09
C VAL A 168 3.93 -7.34 10.29
N TYR A 169 3.82 -6.02 10.28
CA TYR A 169 4.75 -5.14 9.60
C TYR A 169 5.62 -4.41 10.61
N THR A 170 6.92 -4.60 10.47
CA THR A 170 7.93 -3.93 11.30
C THR A 170 8.65 -2.89 10.45
N PRO A 171 8.61 -1.60 10.82
CA PRO A 171 9.37 -0.58 10.11
C PRO A 171 10.87 -0.80 10.31
N LEU A 172 11.62 -0.90 9.20
CA LEU A 172 13.06 -1.03 9.21
C LEU A 172 13.75 0.33 9.07
N ALA A 173 13.24 1.18 8.17
CA ALA A 173 13.75 2.52 7.95
C ALA A 173 12.67 3.42 7.33
N SER A 174 12.67 4.71 7.68
CA SER A 174 11.77 5.72 7.12
C SER A 174 12.56 6.77 6.36
N TYR A 175 12.02 7.19 5.22
CA TYR A 175 12.64 8.12 4.29
C TYR A 175 11.76 9.35 4.14
N PRO A 176 12.20 10.53 4.59
CA PRO A 176 11.43 11.75 4.49
C PRO A 176 11.32 12.20 3.03
N LEU A 177 10.15 12.73 2.68
CA LEU A 177 9.92 13.43 1.44
C LEU A 177 10.10 14.93 1.67
N ARG A 178 10.65 15.64 0.68
CA ARG A 178 10.86 17.08 0.80
C ARG A 178 9.53 17.82 0.80
N SER A 179 9.30 18.63 1.83
CA SER A 179 8.27 19.68 1.72
C SER A 179 8.71 20.65 0.60
N GLU A 180 7.81 20.96 -0.33
CA GLU A 180 8.05 22.08 -1.23
C GLU A 180 8.25 23.32 -0.36
N GLY A 181 9.46 23.86 -0.36
CA GLY A 181 9.73 25.16 0.25
C GLY A 181 8.84 26.20 -0.41
N ARG A 182 8.19 27.01 0.42
CA ARG A 182 7.57 28.27 -0.06
C ARG A 182 8.63 29.18 -0.64
#